data_6a927057d9fd60359ab03f5de71831b4
#
_entry.id   6a927057d9fd60359ab03f5de71831b4
#
_cell.length_a   1.000
_cell.length_b   1.000
_cell.length_c   1.000
_cell.angle_alpha   90.00
_cell.angle_beta   90.00
_cell.angle_gamma   90.00
#
_symmetry.space_group_name_H-M   'P 1'
#
loop_
_entity.id
_entity.type
_entity.pdbx_description
1 polymer ?
#
loop_
_entity_poly.entity_id
_entity_poly.type
_entity_poly.pdbx_seq_one_letter_code
_entity_poly.pdbx_strand_id
1 'polypeptide(L)'
;MFDVKNVEIEWAGRKLKLETGKIARQADATVLATYGGTTVMANVVAAKEAKPDIDFFPLTVNYQEKYYSVGKIPGGFFKREARPTEKETLVCRLIDRPVRPLFHKDFKNETQVTCTVLSHDQENDSDVVALVAASAALTLSGLPFLGPLGAIKIGFIDDEFVVNPTKSQLANTKLELVLAGTKEGVLMIESEAHELSEKQMLDAVVLGQDSYKAVIDAIIALAKKAAKEPWELKEKEDEIKNLPTNISSEFGNDFIEAYKIIEKQKRSDQLSSIRNSISEKYTSETLSAVIIADAIKNVEKDIVRGELINTGKRIDGRDTKTVRPIVCETGILERTHGSALFTRGETQAIVVSTLGTGQDEQRIDAIDGEYTENFMLHYNFPPYSVGEVGRVGSTSRREIGHGKLAWRAIHPMLPSNEKFPYTYRVVSEITESNGSSSMATVCGTSMSLMDAGVPLERPVAGIAMGLIKEDDKYVILSDILGDEDHLGDMDFKVAGTSEGITSLQMDIKITSITPEIMKEALAQAKDGRFHILGEMAKAIDKPKKSISQYAPTITNLQINKDKIREVIGKGGAVI
;
A
#
# COMPACT_ATOMS: atom_id res chain seq x y z
N MET A 1 25.20 33.30 10.66
CA MET A 1 25.43 32.49 9.45
C MET A 1 24.28 31.49 9.25
N PHE A 2 23.82 30.79 10.31
CA PHE A 2 22.69 29.89 10.29
C PHE A 2 21.53 30.45 11.12
N ASP A 3 20.31 30.31 10.63
CA ASP A 3 19.08 30.65 11.36
C ASP A 3 18.38 29.37 11.79
N VAL A 4 18.92 28.74 12.83
CA VAL A 4 18.45 27.43 13.30
C VAL A 4 17.17 27.60 14.12
N LYS A 5 16.12 26.91 13.69
CA LYS A 5 14.86 26.81 14.45
C LYS A 5 14.61 25.34 14.80
N ASN A 6 14.11 25.09 15.99
CA ASN A 6 13.73 23.76 16.42
C ASN A 6 12.49 23.75 17.32
N VAL A 7 11.92 22.57 17.44
CA VAL A 7 10.85 22.19 18.37
C VAL A 7 11.17 20.83 18.92
N GLU A 8 10.99 20.63 20.20
CA GLU A 8 11.16 19.34 20.88
C GLU A 8 9.89 19.02 21.66
N ILE A 9 9.48 17.75 21.61
CA ILE A 9 8.36 17.21 22.38
C ILE A 9 8.71 15.83 22.93
N GLU A 10 8.08 15.46 24.02
CA GLU A 10 8.01 14.05 24.45
C GLU A 10 6.90 13.35 23.66
N TRP A 11 7.24 12.23 23.04
CA TRP A 11 6.32 11.46 22.20
C TRP A 11 6.51 9.97 22.45
N ALA A 12 5.48 9.30 22.90
CA ALA A 12 5.54 7.88 23.29
C ALA A 12 6.77 7.55 24.18
N GLY A 13 7.01 8.38 25.19
CA GLY A 13 8.09 8.19 26.17
C GLY A 13 9.51 8.47 25.66
N ARG A 14 9.66 9.08 24.49
CA ARG A 14 10.95 9.45 23.90
C ARG A 14 10.90 10.84 23.30
N LYS A 15 12.06 11.49 23.25
CA LYS A 15 12.19 12.84 22.68
C LYS A 15 12.12 12.79 21.16
N LEU A 16 11.20 13.58 20.57
CA LEU A 16 11.19 13.95 19.17
C LEU A 16 11.66 15.39 19.02
N LYS A 17 12.72 15.61 18.23
CA LYS A 17 13.25 16.94 17.87
C LYS A 17 13.08 17.16 16.38
N LEU A 18 12.50 18.28 15.99
CA LEU A 18 12.42 18.77 14.60
C LEU A 18 13.30 20.03 14.49
N GLU A 19 14.26 20.03 13.56
CA GLU A 19 15.21 21.15 13.37
C GLU A 19 15.32 21.54 11.90
N THR A 20 15.41 22.85 11.62
CA THR A 20 15.61 23.42 10.27
C THR A 20 16.57 24.61 10.28
N GLY A 21 16.99 25.08 9.10
CA GLY A 21 17.76 26.32 8.90
C GLY A 21 19.28 26.17 8.93
N LYS A 22 19.82 24.96 9.14
CA LYS A 22 21.27 24.70 9.19
C LYS A 22 21.82 23.98 7.99
N ILE A 23 21.14 22.91 7.54
CA ILE A 23 21.62 21.98 6.53
C ILE A 23 20.78 22.11 5.25
N ALA A 24 21.38 21.82 4.09
CA ALA A 24 20.74 21.78 2.76
C ALA A 24 19.88 23.01 2.43
N ARG A 25 20.39 24.21 2.68
CA ARG A 25 19.70 25.49 2.55
C ARG A 25 19.31 25.91 1.11
N GLN A 26 19.72 25.15 0.10
CA GLN A 26 19.31 25.37 -1.28
C GLN A 26 17.98 24.67 -1.63
N ALA A 27 17.55 23.71 -0.82
CA ALA A 27 16.23 23.10 -0.96
C ALA A 27 15.12 24.09 -0.62
N ASP A 28 13.91 23.86 -1.15
CA ASP A 28 12.74 24.66 -0.75
C ASP A 28 12.49 24.51 0.74
N ALA A 29 12.65 23.31 1.31
CA ALA A 29 12.74 23.12 2.76
C ALA A 29 13.59 21.89 3.10
N THR A 30 14.17 21.93 4.30
CA THR A 30 14.90 20.80 4.91
C THR A 30 14.56 20.71 6.39
N VAL A 31 14.23 19.51 6.84
CA VAL A 31 14.01 19.21 8.26
C VAL A 31 14.85 18.01 8.67
N LEU A 32 15.53 18.13 9.80
CA LEU A 32 16.09 17.01 10.55
C LEU A 32 15.08 16.60 11.62
N ALA A 33 14.59 15.37 11.56
CA ALA A 33 13.80 14.77 12.62
C ALA A 33 14.65 13.75 13.36
N THR A 34 14.78 13.94 14.67
CA THR A 34 15.49 13.03 15.55
C THR A 34 14.53 12.47 16.59
N TYR A 35 14.42 11.14 16.66
CA TYR A 35 13.57 10.41 17.60
C TYR A 35 14.40 9.34 18.29
N GLY A 36 14.60 9.48 19.62
CA GLY A 36 15.62 8.70 20.32
C GLY A 36 17.00 8.95 19.70
N GLY A 37 17.69 7.92 19.26
CA GLY A 37 18.97 7.99 18.53
C GLY A 37 18.86 7.93 17.01
N THR A 38 17.64 7.81 16.46
CA THR A 38 17.40 7.77 15.02
C THR A 38 17.16 9.16 14.46
N THR A 39 17.95 9.56 13.44
CA THR A 39 17.86 10.88 12.77
C THR A 39 17.66 10.72 11.29
N VAL A 40 16.60 11.33 10.76
CA VAL A 40 16.28 11.39 9.34
C VAL A 40 16.28 12.83 8.85
N MET A 41 16.93 13.07 7.73
CA MET A 41 16.89 14.34 7.00
C MET A 41 15.89 14.24 5.85
N ALA A 42 14.89 15.12 5.82
CA ALA A 42 13.98 15.26 4.69
C ALA A 42 14.23 16.58 3.95
N ASN A 43 14.39 16.50 2.63
CA ASN A 43 14.56 17.63 1.74
C ASN A 43 13.40 17.67 0.75
N VAL A 44 12.88 18.86 0.49
CA VAL A 44 11.82 19.11 -0.49
C VAL A 44 12.32 20.11 -1.52
N VAL A 45 12.15 19.77 -2.79
CA VAL A 45 12.42 20.67 -3.92
C VAL A 45 11.30 20.53 -4.94
N ALA A 46 10.80 21.65 -5.45
CA ALA A 46 9.82 21.66 -6.54
C ALA A 46 10.33 22.51 -7.71
N ALA A 47 10.03 22.08 -8.94
CA ALA A 47 10.24 22.89 -10.13
C ALA A 47 9.40 24.17 -10.07
N LYS A 48 9.94 25.28 -10.55
CA LYS A 48 9.26 26.60 -10.48
C LYS A 48 8.04 26.67 -11.41
N GLU A 49 8.01 25.86 -12.45
CA GLU A 49 6.93 25.78 -13.42
C GLU A 49 6.55 24.32 -13.67
N ALA A 50 5.27 24.07 -13.91
CA ALA A 50 4.80 22.78 -14.38
C ALA A 50 5.21 22.57 -15.85
N LYS A 51 5.52 21.33 -16.22
CA LYS A 51 5.70 20.97 -17.62
C LYS A 51 4.37 21.13 -18.35
N PRO A 52 4.37 21.55 -19.64
CA PRO A 52 3.14 21.61 -20.41
C PRO A 52 2.53 20.19 -20.55
N ASP A 53 1.21 20.16 -20.70
CA ASP A 53 0.44 18.94 -21.02
C ASP A 53 0.60 17.77 -20.03
N ILE A 54 0.76 18.09 -18.74
CA ILE A 54 0.77 17.10 -17.65
C ILE A 54 -0.64 16.98 -17.06
N ASP A 55 -1.19 15.76 -17.04
CA ASP A 55 -2.49 15.40 -16.48
C ASP A 55 -2.42 14.89 -15.02
N PHE A 56 -1.22 14.62 -14.49
CA PHE A 56 -0.99 14.12 -13.13
C PHE A 56 -0.04 15.01 -12.34
N PHE A 57 -0.01 14.84 -11.02
CA PHE A 57 0.98 15.48 -10.15
C PHE A 57 2.27 14.65 -10.09
N PRO A 58 3.39 15.15 -10.66
CA PRO A 58 4.66 14.42 -10.71
C PRO A 58 5.42 14.53 -9.39
N LEU A 59 4.95 13.82 -8.36
CA LEU A 59 5.62 13.68 -7.07
C LEU A 59 6.55 12.46 -7.10
N THR A 60 7.81 12.68 -6.73
CA THR A 60 8.78 11.60 -6.51
C THR A 60 9.26 11.62 -5.07
N VAL A 61 9.01 10.52 -4.35
CA VAL A 61 9.54 10.31 -3.01
C VAL A 61 10.71 9.34 -3.08
N ASN A 62 11.83 9.72 -2.47
CA ASN A 62 13.01 8.88 -2.29
C ASN A 62 13.29 8.73 -0.79
N TYR A 63 13.61 7.51 -0.39
CA TYR A 63 14.07 7.19 0.96
C TYR A 63 15.32 6.34 0.86
N GLN A 64 16.31 6.66 1.65
CA GLN A 64 17.62 6.00 1.62
C GLN A 64 18.13 5.73 3.02
N GLU A 65 18.53 4.48 3.26
CA GLU A 65 19.22 4.06 4.47
C GLU A 65 20.72 4.05 4.22
N LYS A 66 21.48 4.83 4.98
CA LYS A 66 22.93 4.90 4.85
C LYS A 66 23.60 3.97 5.85
N TYR A 67 24.48 3.07 5.38
CA TYR A 67 25.19 2.13 6.27
C TYR A 67 26.04 2.83 7.33
N TYR A 68 26.55 4.04 7.03
CA TYR A 68 27.25 4.83 8.04
C TYR A 68 26.35 5.25 9.21
N SER A 69 25.02 5.25 9.06
CA SER A 69 24.07 5.58 10.11
C SER A 69 24.14 4.63 11.32
N VAL A 70 24.65 3.43 11.09
CA VAL A 70 24.93 2.39 12.11
C VAL A 70 26.40 2.04 12.21
N GLY A 71 27.31 2.88 11.66
CA GLY A 71 28.76 2.66 11.70
C GLY A 71 29.25 1.51 10.83
N LYS A 72 28.48 1.10 9.81
CA LYS A 72 28.83 0.00 8.88
C LYS A 72 29.31 0.51 7.52
N ILE A 73 30.10 -0.33 6.84
CA ILE A 73 30.42 -0.20 5.42
C ILE A 73 29.50 -1.15 4.64
N PRO A 74 28.86 -0.71 3.54
CA PRO A 74 28.00 -1.56 2.74
C PRO A 74 28.68 -2.85 2.29
N GLY A 75 27.91 -3.95 2.25
CA GLY A 75 28.33 -5.19 1.62
C GLY A 75 28.55 -5.07 0.12
N GLY A 76 28.74 -6.19 -0.57
CA GLY A 76 28.93 -6.23 -2.00
C GLY A 76 30.29 -5.71 -2.47
N PHE A 77 30.50 -5.74 -3.78
CA PHE A 77 31.79 -5.42 -4.40
C PHE A 77 32.12 -3.92 -4.37
N PHE A 78 31.13 -3.06 -4.68
CA PHE A 78 31.36 -1.61 -4.80
C PHE A 78 31.41 -0.86 -3.48
N LYS A 79 31.09 -1.49 -2.35
CA LYS A 79 31.06 -0.86 -1.02
C LYS A 79 30.28 0.46 -0.99
N ARG A 80 29.18 0.50 -1.73
CA ARG A 80 28.32 1.68 -1.91
C ARG A 80 26.87 1.26 -2.05
N GLU A 81 25.97 2.02 -1.44
CA GLU A 81 24.53 1.91 -1.68
C GLU A 81 24.23 2.27 -3.15
N ALA A 82 23.56 1.37 -3.88
CA ALA A 82 23.33 1.53 -5.32
C ALA A 82 21.84 1.57 -5.64
N ARG A 83 21.19 0.39 -5.74
CA ARG A 83 19.76 0.29 -6.00
C ARG A 83 19.01 0.33 -4.69
N PRO A 84 17.81 0.99 -4.68
CA PRO A 84 16.94 0.92 -3.51
C PRO A 84 16.61 -0.53 -3.16
N THR A 85 16.66 -0.85 -1.88
CA THR A 85 16.19 -2.12 -1.34
C THR A 85 14.67 -2.21 -1.42
N GLU A 86 14.10 -3.40 -1.18
CA GLU A 86 12.65 -3.57 -1.06
C GLU A 86 12.11 -2.69 0.07
N LYS A 87 12.75 -2.70 1.26
CA LYS A 87 12.38 -1.85 2.40
C LYS A 87 12.37 -0.36 2.04
N GLU A 88 13.44 0.13 1.41
CA GLU A 88 13.52 1.54 0.96
C GLU A 88 12.40 1.89 -0.02
N THR A 89 12.09 0.99 -0.95
CA THR A 89 10.98 1.16 -1.91
C THR A 89 9.62 1.21 -1.21
N LEU A 90 9.40 0.36 -0.22
CA LEU A 90 8.16 0.33 0.57
C LEU A 90 8.01 1.60 1.42
N VAL A 91 9.08 2.09 2.04
CA VAL A 91 9.04 3.36 2.80
C VAL A 91 8.80 4.56 1.88
N CYS A 92 9.36 4.57 0.65
CA CYS A 92 8.99 5.60 -0.35
C CYS A 92 7.47 5.63 -0.57
N ARG A 93 6.84 4.46 -0.69
CA ARG A 93 5.37 4.35 -0.87
C ARG A 93 4.61 4.75 0.39
N LEU A 94 5.12 4.37 1.56
CA LEU A 94 4.54 4.73 2.86
C LEU A 94 4.45 6.25 3.04
N ILE A 95 5.44 6.99 2.53
CA ILE A 95 5.47 8.46 2.56
C ILE A 95 4.61 9.06 1.43
N ASP A 96 4.72 8.56 0.19
CA ASP A 96 4.00 9.08 -0.98
C ASP A 96 2.48 9.04 -0.80
N ARG A 97 1.94 7.92 -0.31
CA ARG A 97 0.50 7.64 -0.25
C ARG A 97 -0.30 8.67 0.56
N PRO A 98 0.06 9.01 1.81
CA PRO A 98 -0.66 10.00 2.60
C PRO A 98 -0.33 11.44 2.24
N VAL A 99 0.83 11.69 1.62
CA VAL A 99 1.29 13.04 1.24
C VAL A 99 0.61 13.52 -0.05
N ARG A 100 0.52 12.65 -1.04
CA ARG A 100 0.02 12.98 -2.38
C ARG A 100 -1.39 13.60 -2.40
N PRO A 101 -2.40 13.06 -1.69
CA PRO A 101 -3.76 13.62 -1.69
C PRO A 101 -3.85 14.98 -0.98
N LEU A 102 -2.85 15.38 -0.21
CA LEU A 102 -2.80 16.67 0.49
C LEU A 102 -2.24 17.81 -0.37
N PHE A 103 -1.80 17.56 -1.59
CA PHE A 103 -1.47 18.65 -2.50
C PHE A 103 -2.72 19.19 -3.19
N HIS A 104 -2.71 20.51 -3.41
CA HIS A 104 -3.80 21.14 -4.15
C HIS A 104 -3.90 20.53 -5.56
N LYS A 105 -5.12 20.22 -6.00
CA LYS A 105 -5.39 19.50 -7.27
C LYS A 105 -4.82 20.16 -8.52
N ASP A 106 -4.68 21.48 -8.49
CA ASP A 106 -4.16 22.27 -9.61
C ASP A 106 -2.64 22.44 -9.56
N PHE A 107 -1.97 21.95 -8.51
CA PHE A 107 -0.51 21.98 -8.43
C PHE A 107 0.08 20.78 -9.18
N LYS A 108 0.76 21.05 -10.29
CA LYS A 108 1.36 20.04 -11.17
C LYS A 108 2.88 20.23 -11.38
N ASN A 109 3.53 21.04 -10.55
CA ASN A 109 4.97 21.22 -10.61
C ASN A 109 5.70 19.95 -10.15
N GLU A 110 6.68 19.51 -10.91
CA GLU A 110 7.50 18.34 -10.53
C GLU A 110 8.09 18.57 -9.14
N THR A 111 7.77 17.68 -8.20
CA THR A 111 8.16 17.81 -6.80
C THR A 111 8.91 16.56 -6.35
N GLN A 112 10.02 16.77 -5.66
CA GLN A 112 10.84 15.72 -5.12
C GLN A 112 10.97 15.85 -3.60
N VAL A 113 10.67 14.77 -2.90
CA VAL A 113 10.92 14.60 -1.47
C VAL A 113 12.02 13.55 -1.31
N THR A 114 13.11 13.89 -0.62
CA THR A 114 14.21 12.96 -0.36
C THR A 114 14.45 12.85 1.14
N CYS A 115 14.23 11.65 1.68
CA CYS A 115 14.49 11.31 3.06
C CYS A 115 15.76 10.47 3.15
N THR A 116 16.70 10.85 4.02
CA THR A 116 17.97 10.13 4.22
C THR A 116 18.16 9.84 5.69
N VAL A 117 18.36 8.58 6.03
CA VAL A 117 18.68 8.14 7.39
C VAL A 117 20.15 8.44 7.67
N LEU A 118 20.43 9.35 8.59
CA LEU A 118 21.77 9.83 8.92
C LEU A 118 22.36 9.17 10.18
N SER A 119 21.47 8.76 11.10
CA SER A 119 21.81 8.02 12.32
C SER A 119 20.68 7.08 12.66
N HIS A 120 20.98 5.87 13.14
CA HIS A 120 19.98 4.87 13.50
C HIS A 120 20.44 4.11 14.74
N ASP A 121 19.61 4.08 15.78
CA ASP A 121 19.92 3.45 17.07
C ASP A 121 19.55 1.95 17.12
N GLN A 122 19.02 1.41 16.02
CA GLN A 122 18.56 0.02 15.85
C GLN A 122 17.36 -0.37 16.74
N GLU A 123 16.74 0.58 17.42
CA GLU A 123 15.55 0.40 18.25
C GLU A 123 14.37 1.24 17.75
N ASN A 124 14.62 2.46 17.26
CA ASN A 124 13.59 3.34 16.76
C ASN A 124 13.52 3.30 15.23
N ASP A 125 12.46 2.72 14.68
CA ASP A 125 12.28 2.61 13.23
C ASP A 125 12.33 3.97 12.54
N SER A 126 13.08 4.03 11.45
CA SER A 126 13.30 5.24 10.67
C SER A 126 12.15 5.58 9.71
N ASP A 127 11.24 4.66 9.42
CA ASP A 127 10.10 4.82 8.50
C ASP A 127 9.10 5.89 8.99
N VAL A 128 8.64 5.79 10.24
CA VAL A 128 7.76 6.80 10.86
C VAL A 128 8.47 8.14 11.02
N VAL A 129 9.75 8.12 11.42
CA VAL A 129 10.56 9.34 11.56
C VAL A 129 10.74 10.04 10.20
N ALA A 130 10.93 9.27 9.13
CA ALA A 130 11.04 9.78 7.76
C ALA A 130 9.72 10.43 7.29
N LEU A 131 8.58 9.82 7.61
CA LEU A 131 7.28 10.35 7.26
C LEU A 131 6.99 11.66 8.00
N VAL A 132 7.33 11.73 9.30
CA VAL A 132 7.24 12.97 10.09
C VAL A 132 8.17 14.05 9.55
N ALA A 133 9.41 13.72 9.20
CA ALA A 133 10.36 14.66 8.62
C ALA A 133 9.90 15.20 7.26
N ALA A 134 9.35 14.33 6.40
CA ALA A 134 8.79 14.71 5.10
C ALA A 134 7.59 15.65 5.25
N SER A 135 6.66 15.32 6.16
CA SER A 135 5.51 16.18 6.47
C SER A 135 5.96 17.57 6.96
N ALA A 136 6.91 17.61 7.88
CA ALA A 136 7.45 18.87 8.39
C ALA A 136 8.13 19.68 7.28
N ALA A 137 8.97 19.05 6.45
CA ALA A 137 9.64 19.75 5.35
C ALA A 137 8.65 20.29 4.31
N LEU A 138 7.63 19.51 3.94
CA LEU A 138 6.56 19.96 3.04
C LEU A 138 5.80 21.16 3.63
N THR A 139 5.46 21.12 4.91
CA THR A 139 4.74 22.20 5.59
C THR A 139 5.58 23.50 5.63
N LEU A 140 6.92 23.39 5.71
CA LEU A 140 7.81 24.55 5.75
C LEU A 140 8.13 25.10 4.34
N SER A 141 7.92 24.34 3.28
CA SER A 141 8.40 24.65 1.92
C SER A 141 7.69 25.81 1.24
N GLY A 142 6.49 26.16 1.69
CA GLY A 142 5.60 27.09 1.01
C GLY A 142 4.83 26.48 -0.16
N LEU A 143 5.05 25.22 -0.50
CA LEU A 143 4.27 24.53 -1.54
C LEU A 143 2.80 24.41 -1.12
N PRO A 144 1.85 24.33 -2.09
CA PRO A 144 0.42 24.23 -1.79
C PRO A 144 0.04 22.84 -1.23
N PHE A 145 0.59 22.54 -0.07
CA PHE A 145 0.41 21.32 0.70
C PHE A 145 -0.54 21.57 1.87
N LEU A 146 -1.66 20.82 1.90
CA LEU A 146 -2.76 21.00 2.87
C LEU A 146 -2.52 20.23 4.19
N GLY A 147 -1.27 19.86 4.46
CA GLY A 147 -0.86 19.28 5.76
C GLY A 147 -0.75 20.33 6.86
N PRO A 148 -0.09 19.97 7.98
CA PRO A 148 0.75 18.79 8.16
C PRO A 148 -0.01 17.51 8.41
N LEU A 149 0.67 16.40 8.21
CA LEU A 149 0.24 15.09 8.67
C LEU A 149 1.16 14.58 9.78
N GLY A 150 0.58 13.78 10.69
CA GLY A 150 1.30 12.98 11.66
C GLY A 150 1.38 11.53 11.20
N ALA A 151 2.29 10.79 11.78
CA ALA A 151 2.44 9.35 11.57
C ALA A 151 2.82 8.65 12.86
N ILE A 152 2.50 7.36 12.96
CA ILE A 152 2.78 6.57 14.15
C ILE A 152 2.77 5.07 13.82
N LYS A 153 3.46 4.29 14.64
CA LYS A 153 3.40 2.84 14.64
C LYS A 153 2.68 2.34 15.89
N ILE A 154 1.80 1.37 15.75
CA ILE A 154 1.10 0.72 16.86
C ILE A 154 1.44 -0.77 16.84
N GLY A 155 1.89 -1.28 17.98
CA GLY A 155 2.03 -2.71 18.27
C GLY A 155 0.90 -3.22 19.16
N PHE A 156 0.74 -4.55 19.22
CA PHE A 156 -0.14 -5.23 20.16
C PHE A 156 0.62 -6.37 20.83
N ILE A 157 1.00 -6.17 22.08
CA ILE A 157 1.93 -7.00 22.83
C ILE A 157 1.30 -7.30 24.18
N ASP A 158 1.27 -8.56 24.59
CA ASP A 158 0.67 -9.00 25.86
C ASP A 158 -0.75 -8.47 26.08
N ASP A 159 -1.55 -8.46 24.98
CA ASP A 159 -2.93 -7.99 24.92
C ASP A 159 -3.12 -6.48 25.21
N GLU A 160 -2.05 -5.69 25.11
CA GLU A 160 -2.06 -4.23 25.24
C GLU A 160 -1.51 -3.55 23.97
N PHE A 161 -2.06 -2.37 23.64
CA PHE A 161 -1.53 -1.55 22.55
C PHE A 161 -0.30 -0.77 23.00
N VAL A 162 0.75 -0.82 22.20
CA VAL A 162 2.01 -0.10 22.42
C VAL A 162 2.21 0.92 21.31
N VAL A 163 2.40 2.18 21.69
CA VAL A 163 2.63 3.30 20.77
C VAL A 163 4.12 3.41 20.45
N ASN A 164 4.47 3.43 19.16
CA ASN A 164 5.84 3.40 18.65
C ASN A 164 6.69 2.32 19.34
N PRO A 165 6.32 1.03 19.25
CA PRO A 165 7.10 -0.03 19.85
C PRO A 165 8.54 0.00 19.31
N THR A 166 9.50 -0.34 20.17
CA THR A 166 10.89 -0.53 19.75
C THR A 166 11.02 -1.81 18.91
N LYS A 167 12.11 -1.94 18.16
CA LYS A 167 12.37 -3.15 17.38
C LYS A 167 12.41 -4.41 18.25
N SER A 168 13.00 -4.32 19.43
CA SER A 168 13.00 -5.42 20.42
C SER A 168 11.60 -5.82 20.86
N GLN A 169 10.68 -4.86 20.99
CA GLN A 169 9.27 -5.12 21.33
C GLN A 169 8.49 -5.72 20.15
N LEU A 170 8.78 -5.28 18.91
CA LEU A 170 8.13 -5.80 17.70
C LEU A 170 8.36 -7.31 17.50
N ALA A 171 9.44 -7.87 18.02
CA ALA A 171 9.71 -9.31 17.91
C ALA A 171 8.60 -10.21 18.50
N ASN A 172 7.78 -9.69 19.43
CA ASN A 172 6.70 -10.43 20.10
C ASN A 172 5.32 -9.81 19.83
N THR A 173 5.20 -8.93 18.86
CA THR A 173 3.94 -8.24 18.57
C THR A 173 2.97 -9.12 17.77
N LYS A 174 1.68 -9.02 18.07
CA LYS A 174 0.60 -9.56 17.25
C LYS A 174 0.06 -8.54 16.22
N LEU A 175 0.56 -7.30 16.26
CA LEU A 175 0.18 -6.24 15.33
C LEU A 175 1.38 -5.35 15.05
N GLU A 176 1.70 -5.16 13.79
CA GLU A 176 2.49 -4.04 13.32
C GLU A 176 1.60 -3.19 12.42
N LEU A 177 1.20 -2.01 12.90
CA LEU A 177 0.31 -1.12 12.19
C LEU A 177 0.95 0.25 12.11
N VAL A 178 1.16 0.75 10.88
CA VAL A 178 1.59 2.12 10.60
C VAL A 178 0.39 2.90 10.08
N LEU A 179 0.17 4.07 10.66
CA LEU A 179 -0.86 4.99 10.19
C LEU A 179 -0.35 6.42 10.10
N ALA A 180 -0.93 7.16 9.17
CA ALA A 180 -0.68 8.56 8.97
C ALA A 180 -1.96 9.30 8.61
N GLY A 181 -2.05 10.56 9.02
CA GLY A 181 -3.20 11.40 8.74
C GLY A 181 -3.06 12.82 9.24
N THR A 182 -4.13 13.60 9.05
CA THR A 182 -4.28 14.96 9.54
C THR A 182 -4.92 14.97 10.93
N LYS A 183 -5.18 16.16 11.48
CA LYS A 183 -5.95 16.28 12.74
C LYS A 183 -7.39 15.77 12.59
N GLU A 184 -7.95 15.91 11.41
CA GLU A 184 -9.33 15.56 11.09
C GLU A 184 -9.53 14.05 10.96
N GLY A 185 -8.50 13.31 10.50
CA GLY A 185 -8.63 11.87 10.35
C GLY A 185 -7.45 11.18 9.70
N VAL A 186 -7.55 9.86 9.65
CA VAL A 186 -6.55 8.98 9.07
C VAL A 186 -6.65 9.01 7.55
N LEU A 187 -5.49 9.06 6.87
CA LEU A 187 -5.36 9.05 5.42
C LEU A 187 -4.77 7.74 4.89
N MET A 188 -3.91 7.11 5.67
CA MET A 188 -3.21 5.90 5.25
C MET A 188 -3.05 4.95 6.43
N ILE A 189 -3.30 3.67 6.17
CA ILE A 189 -3.02 2.56 7.08
C ILE A 189 -2.29 1.47 6.32
N GLU A 190 -1.35 0.83 7.00
CA GLU A 190 -0.69 -0.38 6.54
C GLU A 190 -0.37 -1.28 7.73
N SER A 191 -0.77 -2.57 7.67
CA SER A 191 -0.58 -3.46 8.81
C SER A 191 -0.29 -4.91 8.43
N GLU A 192 0.37 -5.60 9.36
CA GLU A 192 0.41 -7.04 9.53
C GLU A 192 -0.17 -7.38 10.91
N ALA A 193 -1.02 -8.40 10.99
CA ALA A 193 -1.67 -8.78 12.24
C ALA A 193 -1.83 -10.31 12.36
N HIS A 194 -1.79 -10.81 13.58
CA HIS A 194 -2.02 -12.22 13.89
C HIS A 194 -3.47 -12.43 14.33
N GLU A 195 -4.38 -12.43 13.34
CA GLU A 195 -5.83 -12.67 13.52
C GLU A 195 -6.51 -11.77 14.56
N LEU A 196 -6.22 -10.46 14.51
CA LEU A 196 -6.92 -9.51 15.36
C LEU A 196 -8.37 -9.30 14.86
N SER A 197 -9.28 -9.10 15.80
CA SER A 197 -10.68 -8.78 15.50
C SER A 197 -10.81 -7.39 14.85
N GLU A 198 -11.90 -7.18 14.12
CA GLU A 198 -12.26 -5.89 13.53
C GLU A 198 -12.29 -4.77 14.58
N LYS A 199 -12.74 -5.10 15.80
CA LYS A 199 -12.76 -4.15 16.92
C LYS A 199 -11.36 -3.76 17.37
N GLN A 200 -10.45 -4.73 17.56
CA GLN A 200 -9.07 -4.44 17.97
C GLN A 200 -8.34 -3.63 16.89
N MET A 201 -8.56 -3.92 15.60
CA MET A 201 -7.99 -3.11 14.52
C MET A 201 -8.49 -1.67 14.54
N LEU A 202 -9.80 -1.46 14.76
CA LEU A 202 -10.38 -0.12 14.89
C LEU A 202 -9.84 0.61 16.12
N ASP A 203 -9.77 -0.05 17.27
CA ASP A 203 -9.23 0.52 18.52
C ASP A 203 -7.77 0.96 18.33
N ALA A 204 -6.95 0.16 17.62
CA ALA A 204 -5.57 0.51 17.28
C ALA A 204 -5.48 1.77 16.40
N VAL A 205 -6.38 1.91 15.43
CA VAL A 205 -6.44 3.09 14.54
C VAL A 205 -6.85 4.34 15.31
N VAL A 206 -7.85 4.25 16.19
CA VAL A 206 -8.30 5.39 17.01
C VAL A 206 -7.19 5.84 17.97
N LEU A 207 -6.54 4.89 18.67
CA LEU A 207 -5.39 5.19 19.52
C LEU A 207 -4.26 5.87 18.74
N GLY A 208 -3.95 5.35 17.55
CA GLY A 208 -2.91 5.91 16.70
C GLY A 208 -3.23 7.32 16.23
N GLN A 209 -4.48 7.57 15.81
CA GLN A 209 -4.93 8.90 15.41
C GLN A 209 -4.75 9.91 16.56
N ASP A 210 -5.13 9.57 17.76
CA ASP A 210 -4.97 10.45 18.92
C ASP A 210 -3.48 10.68 19.25
N SER A 211 -2.66 9.64 19.13
CA SER A 211 -1.24 9.68 19.50
C SER A 211 -0.37 10.50 18.53
N TYR A 212 -0.69 10.59 17.24
CA TYR A 212 0.09 11.40 16.30
C TYR A 212 -0.28 12.90 16.29
N LYS A 213 -1.38 13.31 16.92
CA LYS A 213 -1.79 14.72 16.97
C LYS A 213 -0.72 15.63 17.57
N ALA A 214 0.00 15.12 18.58
CA ALA A 214 1.11 15.87 19.20
C ALA A 214 2.24 16.18 18.19
N VAL A 215 2.50 15.28 17.25
CA VAL A 215 3.48 15.50 16.17
C VAL A 215 3.02 16.61 15.23
N ILE A 216 1.74 16.61 14.87
CA ILE A 216 1.14 17.66 14.04
C ILE A 216 1.29 19.02 14.71
N ASP A 217 1.02 19.11 16.02
CA ASP A 217 1.18 20.35 16.79
C ASP A 217 2.64 20.82 16.84
N ALA A 218 3.59 19.88 16.96
CA ALA A 218 5.02 20.18 16.90
C ALA A 218 5.44 20.74 15.51
N ILE A 219 4.94 20.14 14.42
CA ILE A 219 5.19 20.62 13.06
C ILE A 219 4.61 22.03 12.86
N ILE A 220 3.37 22.27 13.30
CA ILE A 220 2.76 23.61 13.26
C ILE A 220 3.57 24.63 14.07
N ALA A 221 4.06 24.24 15.25
CA ALA A 221 4.91 25.12 16.07
C ALA A 221 6.24 25.46 15.38
N LEU A 222 6.83 24.51 14.64
CA LEU A 222 8.03 24.76 13.83
C LEU A 222 7.71 25.65 12.62
N ALA A 223 6.58 25.41 11.94
CA ALA A 223 6.14 26.20 10.79
C ALA A 223 5.93 27.66 11.14
N LYS A 224 5.35 27.97 12.31
CA LYS A 224 5.22 29.35 12.81
C LYS A 224 6.56 30.09 12.96
N LYS A 225 7.68 29.35 13.09
CA LYS A 225 9.02 29.93 13.25
C LYS A 225 9.80 30.00 11.93
N ALA A 226 9.48 29.17 10.94
CA ALA A 226 10.38 28.92 9.81
C ALA A 226 9.70 28.58 8.48
N ALA A 227 8.37 28.58 8.39
CA ALA A 227 7.71 28.35 7.11
C ALA A 227 8.03 29.47 6.12
N LYS A 228 8.19 29.12 4.86
CA LYS A 228 8.30 30.05 3.74
C LYS A 228 6.92 30.58 3.35
N GLU A 229 6.91 31.72 2.66
CA GLU A 229 5.70 32.27 2.06
C GLU A 229 5.06 31.26 1.11
N PRO A 230 3.72 31.12 1.14
CA PRO A 230 3.01 30.20 0.26
C PRO A 230 3.23 30.54 -1.23
N TRP A 231 3.38 29.51 -2.05
CA TRP A 231 3.39 29.68 -3.50
C TRP A 231 1.99 30.04 -3.99
N GLU A 232 1.91 31.05 -4.84
CA GLU A 232 0.66 31.43 -5.51
C GLU A 232 0.31 30.40 -6.58
N LEU A 233 -0.93 29.91 -6.56
CA LEU A 233 -1.50 29.10 -7.64
C LEU A 233 -2.11 30.05 -8.67
N LYS A 234 -1.78 29.84 -9.94
CA LYS A 234 -2.42 30.57 -11.04
C LYS A 234 -3.91 30.24 -11.07
N GLU A 235 -4.75 31.27 -11.09
CA GLU A 235 -6.19 31.06 -11.31
C GLU A 235 -6.44 30.51 -12.71
N LYS A 236 -7.34 29.52 -12.81
CA LYS A 236 -7.80 29.01 -14.11
C LYS A 236 -8.65 30.08 -14.79
N GLU A 237 -8.54 30.17 -16.10
CA GLU A 237 -9.41 31.00 -16.93
C GLU A 237 -10.87 30.55 -16.81
N ASP A 238 -11.80 31.47 -16.97
CA ASP A 238 -13.24 31.19 -16.81
C ASP A 238 -13.74 30.15 -17.82
N GLU A 239 -13.16 30.10 -19.01
CA GLU A 239 -13.44 29.07 -20.01
C GLU A 239 -13.14 27.67 -19.47
N ILE A 240 -11.98 27.48 -18.81
CA ILE A 240 -11.58 26.20 -18.21
C ILE A 240 -12.47 25.87 -17.00
N LYS A 241 -12.82 26.87 -16.18
CA LYS A 241 -13.70 26.65 -15.00
C LYS A 241 -15.10 26.19 -15.40
N ASN A 242 -15.65 26.70 -16.50
CA ASN A 242 -17.00 26.40 -16.98
C ASN A 242 -17.07 25.15 -17.87
N LEU A 243 -15.93 24.63 -18.33
CA LEU A 243 -15.90 23.50 -19.26
C LEU A 243 -16.64 22.24 -18.76
N PRO A 244 -16.47 21.78 -17.49
CA PRO A 244 -17.23 20.64 -16.98
C PRO A 244 -18.76 20.87 -17.03
N THR A 245 -19.23 22.06 -16.70
CA THR A 245 -20.65 22.42 -16.75
C THR A 245 -21.19 22.36 -18.18
N ASN A 246 -20.44 22.88 -19.14
CA ASN A 246 -20.81 22.85 -20.55
C ASN A 246 -20.88 21.41 -21.09
N ILE A 247 -19.86 20.59 -20.80
CA ILE A 247 -19.82 19.17 -21.16
C ILE A 247 -21.00 18.43 -20.53
N SER A 248 -21.27 18.64 -19.23
CA SER A 248 -22.38 18.00 -18.53
C SER A 248 -23.75 18.35 -19.15
N SER A 249 -23.96 19.61 -19.54
CA SER A 249 -25.21 20.05 -20.15
C SER A 249 -25.47 19.45 -21.53
N GLU A 250 -24.42 19.19 -22.31
CA GLU A 250 -24.54 18.69 -23.69
C GLU A 250 -24.45 17.17 -23.79
N PHE A 251 -23.52 16.54 -23.05
CA PHE A 251 -23.19 15.12 -23.16
C PHE A 251 -23.53 14.32 -21.91
N GLY A 252 -24.07 14.96 -20.86
CA GLY A 252 -24.35 14.29 -19.59
C GLY A 252 -25.32 13.11 -19.75
N ASN A 253 -26.35 13.25 -20.58
CA ASN A 253 -27.29 12.15 -20.86
C ASN A 253 -26.62 10.98 -21.60
N ASP A 254 -25.71 11.28 -22.53
CA ASP A 254 -24.97 10.23 -23.27
C ASP A 254 -24.09 9.42 -22.33
N PHE A 255 -23.43 10.08 -21.37
CA PHE A 255 -22.67 9.39 -20.32
C PHE A 255 -23.57 8.53 -19.43
N ILE A 256 -24.72 9.05 -18.97
CA ILE A 256 -25.68 8.29 -18.16
C ILE A 256 -26.13 7.02 -18.88
N GLU A 257 -26.46 7.10 -20.18
CA GLU A 257 -26.86 5.93 -20.96
C GLU A 257 -25.70 4.95 -21.18
N ALA A 258 -24.47 5.46 -21.42
CA ALA A 258 -23.29 4.64 -21.57
C ALA A 258 -22.95 3.87 -20.27
N TYR A 259 -23.08 4.50 -19.10
CA TYR A 259 -22.84 3.85 -17.81
C TYR A 259 -23.91 2.83 -17.41
N LYS A 260 -25.06 2.76 -18.08
CA LYS A 260 -26.06 1.68 -17.92
C LYS A 260 -25.65 0.39 -18.64
N ILE A 261 -24.66 0.42 -19.51
CA ILE A 261 -24.16 -0.75 -20.24
C ILE A 261 -23.34 -1.62 -19.28
N ILE A 262 -23.85 -2.79 -18.92
CA ILE A 262 -23.22 -3.71 -17.96
C ILE A 262 -21.92 -4.32 -18.52
N GLU A 263 -21.91 -4.67 -19.83
CA GLU A 263 -20.76 -5.28 -20.48
C GLU A 263 -19.61 -4.28 -20.61
N LYS A 264 -18.48 -4.56 -19.95
CA LYS A 264 -17.33 -3.65 -19.85
C LYS A 264 -16.82 -3.14 -21.20
N GLN A 265 -16.62 -4.04 -22.19
CA GLN A 265 -16.05 -3.65 -23.48
C GLN A 265 -16.98 -2.69 -24.24
N LYS A 266 -18.27 -3.03 -24.32
CA LYS A 266 -19.27 -2.16 -24.98
C LYS A 266 -19.41 -0.82 -24.29
N ARG A 267 -19.38 -0.80 -22.95
CA ARG A 267 -19.38 0.44 -22.18
C ARG A 267 -18.14 1.27 -22.51
N SER A 268 -16.96 0.66 -22.49
CA SER A 268 -15.69 1.34 -22.82
C SER A 268 -15.68 1.93 -24.23
N ASP A 269 -16.17 1.18 -25.21
CA ASP A 269 -16.25 1.63 -26.60
C ASP A 269 -17.21 2.83 -26.74
N GLN A 270 -18.37 2.79 -26.09
CA GLN A 270 -19.34 3.88 -26.10
C GLN A 270 -18.78 5.14 -25.39
N LEU A 271 -18.18 4.99 -24.20
CA LEU A 271 -17.53 6.09 -23.49
C LEU A 271 -16.39 6.70 -24.31
N SER A 272 -15.60 5.88 -24.99
CA SER A 272 -14.52 6.36 -25.87
C SER A 272 -15.06 7.17 -27.04
N SER A 273 -16.17 6.75 -27.64
CA SER A 273 -16.83 7.51 -28.71
C SER A 273 -17.31 8.88 -28.22
N ILE A 274 -17.94 8.96 -27.04
CA ILE A 274 -18.40 10.21 -26.43
C ILE A 274 -17.20 11.13 -26.13
N ARG A 275 -16.14 10.61 -25.51
CA ARG A 275 -14.92 11.37 -25.19
C ARG A 275 -14.26 11.94 -26.46
N ASN A 276 -14.19 11.17 -27.54
CA ASN A 276 -13.66 11.64 -28.81
C ASN A 276 -14.50 12.78 -29.39
N SER A 277 -15.84 12.65 -29.39
CA SER A 277 -16.74 13.70 -29.87
C SER A 277 -16.59 15.01 -29.07
N ILE A 278 -16.42 14.91 -27.74
CA ILE A 278 -16.16 16.08 -26.88
C ILE A 278 -14.79 16.69 -27.22
N SER A 279 -13.76 15.87 -27.39
CA SER A 279 -12.42 16.34 -27.73
C SER A 279 -12.40 17.05 -29.08
N GLU A 280 -13.04 16.50 -30.10
CA GLU A 280 -13.16 17.13 -31.41
C GLU A 280 -13.88 18.49 -31.37
N LYS A 281 -14.92 18.59 -30.51
CA LYS A 281 -15.72 19.82 -30.39
C LYS A 281 -15.03 20.94 -29.65
N TYR A 282 -14.35 20.62 -28.54
CA TYR A 282 -13.83 21.62 -27.58
C TYR A 282 -12.34 21.94 -27.75
N THR A 283 -11.57 21.16 -28.56
CA THR A 283 -10.15 21.46 -28.77
C THR A 283 -9.96 22.83 -29.40
N SER A 284 -9.19 23.69 -28.76
CA SER A 284 -8.84 25.04 -29.17
C SER A 284 -7.42 25.41 -28.77
N GLU A 285 -6.97 26.62 -29.04
CA GLU A 285 -5.66 27.11 -28.57
C GLU A 285 -5.57 27.22 -27.04
N THR A 286 -6.70 27.46 -26.36
CA THR A 286 -6.81 27.59 -24.90
C THR A 286 -7.18 26.28 -24.20
N LEU A 287 -7.91 25.39 -24.88
CA LEU A 287 -8.38 24.11 -24.34
C LEU A 287 -7.60 22.95 -24.94
N SER A 288 -6.47 22.61 -24.32
CA SER A 288 -5.68 21.44 -24.73
C SER A 288 -6.42 20.13 -24.44
N ALA A 289 -6.01 19.04 -25.11
CA ALA A 289 -6.57 17.70 -24.91
C ALA A 289 -6.53 17.26 -23.43
N VAL A 290 -5.52 17.67 -22.69
CA VAL A 290 -5.36 17.35 -21.26
C VAL A 290 -6.41 18.09 -20.41
N ILE A 291 -6.67 19.36 -20.69
CA ILE A 291 -7.70 20.14 -19.97
C ILE A 291 -9.09 19.54 -20.23
N ILE A 292 -9.36 19.16 -21.47
CA ILE A 292 -10.63 18.54 -21.86
C ILE A 292 -10.80 17.18 -21.17
N ALA A 293 -9.76 16.34 -21.16
CA ALA A 293 -9.79 15.05 -20.49
C ALA A 293 -10.04 15.18 -18.98
N ASP A 294 -9.44 16.17 -18.32
CA ASP A 294 -9.67 16.45 -16.89
C ASP A 294 -11.12 16.89 -16.63
N ALA A 295 -11.67 17.73 -17.51
CA ALA A 295 -13.07 18.16 -17.43
C ALA A 295 -14.05 17.00 -17.65
N ILE A 296 -13.81 16.15 -18.64
CA ILE A 296 -14.58 14.91 -18.89
C ILE A 296 -14.57 14.02 -17.66
N LYS A 297 -13.39 13.76 -17.09
CA LYS A 297 -13.24 12.94 -15.89
C LYS A 297 -14.05 13.46 -14.71
N ASN A 298 -14.12 14.77 -14.52
CA ASN A 298 -14.94 15.36 -13.46
C ASN A 298 -16.43 15.12 -13.72
N VAL A 299 -16.92 15.28 -14.96
CA VAL A 299 -18.32 15.03 -15.33
C VAL A 299 -18.69 13.55 -15.14
N GLU A 300 -17.84 12.63 -15.60
CA GLU A 300 -18.05 11.20 -15.41
C GLU A 300 -18.09 10.82 -13.93
N LYS A 301 -17.18 11.41 -13.14
CA LYS A 301 -17.13 11.22 -11.69
C LYS A 301 -18.43 11.64 -11.03
N ASP A 302 -18.94 12.82 -11.33
CA ASP A 302 -20.18 13.35 -10.74
C ASP A 302 -21.40 12.48 -11.11
N ILE A 303 -21.49 12.02 -12.35
CA ILE A 303 -22.57 11.15 -12.85
C ILE A 303 -22.55 9.80 -12.11
N VAL A 304 -21.41 9.11 -12.09
CA VAL A 304 -21.30 7.76 -11.51
C VAL A 304 -21.52 7.81 -10.00
N ARG A 305 -20.93 8.79 -9.32
CA ARG A 305 -21.08 8.96 -7.86
C ARG A 305 -22.51 9.34 -7.48
N GLY A 306 -23.12 10.26 -8.24
CA GLY A 306 -24.51 10.67 -8.04
C GLY A 306 -25.49 9.52 -8.21
N GLU A 307 -25.34 8.71 -9.26
CA GLU A 307 -26.18 7.53 -9.49
C GLU A 307 -26.06 6.54 -8.33
N LEU A 308 -24.83 6.24 -7.90
CA LEU A 308 -24.56 5.27 -6.86
C LEU A 308 -25.10 5.72 -5.49
N ILE A 309 -24.93 6.98 -5.12
CA ILE A 309 -25.47 7.55 -3.86
C ILE A 309 -27.01 7.54 -3.85
N ASN A 310 -27.63 7.83 -4.99
CA ASN A 310 -29.09 7.96 -5.08
C ASN A 310 -29.81 6.62 -5.24
N THR A 311 -29.23 5.66 -5.92
CA THR A 311 -29.89 4.40 -6.28
C THR A 311 -29.30 3.16 -5.62
N GLY A 312 -28.07 3.22 -5.14
CA GLY A 312 -27.29 2.09 -4.65
C GLY A 312 -26.87 1.09 -5.74
N LYS A 313 -27.09 1.43 -7.03
CA LYS A 313 -26.72 0.57 -8.16
C LYS A 313 -25.33 0.93 -8.66
N ARG A 314 -24.52 -0.08 -8.88
CA ARG A 314 -23.14 0.03 -9.42
C ARG A 314 -23.14 -0.07 -10.93
N ILE A 315 -22.03 0.36 -11.54
CA ILE A 315 -21.86 0.36 -13.01
C ILE A 315 -21.93 -1.03 -13.67
N ASP A 316 -21.71 -2.10 -12.91
CA ASP A 316 -21.87 -3.48 -13.36
C ASP A 316 -23.22 -4.10 -12.95
N GLY A 317 -24.13 -3.30 -12.40
CA GLY A 317 -25.48 -3.70 -12.01
C GLY A 317 -25.60 -4.37 -10.63
N ARG A 318 -24.47 -4.62 -9.92
CA ARG A 318 -24.48 -5.15 -8.55
C ARG A 318 -25.03 -4.12 -7.56
N ASP A 319 -25.44 -4.60 -6.40
CA ASP A 319 -25.64 -3.79 -5.19
C ASP A 319 -24.28 -3.47 -4.53
N THR A 320 -24.33 -2.79 -3.40
CA THR A 320 -23.14 -2.32 -2.69
C THR A 320 -22.38 -3.42 -1.93
N LYS A 321 -22.96 -4.60 -1.74
CA LYS A 321 -22.43 -5.69 -0.90
C LYS A 321 -22.02 -6.93 -1.67
N THR A 322 -22.59 -7.15 -2.83
CA THR A 322 -22.36 -8.36 -3.64
C THR A 322 -20.92 -8.42 -4.17
N VAL A 323 -20.24 -9.52 -3.89
CA VAL A 323 -18.94 -9.87 -4.47
C VAL A 323 -19.17 -10.49 -5.85
N ARG A 324 -18.29 -10.19 -6.81
CA ARG A 324 -18.35 -10.79 -8.16
C ARG A 324 -18.24 -12.31 -8.09
N PRO A 325 -18.74 -13.04 -9.10
CA PRO A 325 -18.57 -14.49 -9.18
C PRO A 325 -17.11 -14.90 -9.07
N ILE A 326 -16.85 -15.95 -8.28
CA ILE A 326 -15.51 -16.50 -8.03
C ILE A 326 -15.41 -17.90 -8.62
N VAL A 327 -14.31 -18.15 -9.33
CA VAL A 327 -13.91 -19.48 -9.80
C VAL A 327 -12.50 -19.74 -9.31
N CYS A 328 -12.33 -20.90 -8.67
CA CYS A 328 -11.07 -21.32 -8.08
C CYS A 328 -10.66 -22.69 -8.61
N GLU A 329 -9.38 -22.84 -8.98
CA GLU A 329 -8.80 -24.11 -9.41
C GLU A 329 -7.44 -24.30 -8.73
N THR A 330 -7.07 -25.53 -8.40
CA THR A 330 -5.75 -25.88 -7.85
C THR A 330 -5.09 -26.98 -8.65
N GLY A 331 -3.75 -27.09 -8.59
CA GLY A 331 -3.00 -28.09 -9.32
C GLY A 331 -3.03 -27.90 -10.84
N ILE A 332 -3.18 -26.65 -11.31
CA ILE A 332 -3.32 -26.32 -12.73
C ILE A 332 -2.02 -26.50 -13.54
N LEU A 333 -0.87 -26.57 -12.86
CA LEU A 333 0.45 -26.70 -13.48
C LEU A 333 1.15 -27.97 -12.93
N GLU A 334 1.35 -28.94 -13.78
CA GLU A 334 1.79 -30.30 -13.39
C GLU A 334 3.17 -30.34 -12.71
N ARG A 335 4.12 -29.53 -13.16
CA ARG A 335 5.53 -29.57 -12.69
C ARG A 335 5.80 -28.70 -11.47
N THR A 336 4.86 -27.84 -11.08
CA THR A 336 5.02 -26.94 -9.93
C THR A 336 4.80 -27.67 -8.61
N HIS A 337 5.27 -27.10 -7.50
CA HIS A 337 5.06 -27.72 -6.19
C HIS A 337 3.63 -27.47 -5.67
N GLY A 338 3.06 -26.32 -6.00
CA GLY A 338 1.65 -25.98 -5.82
C GLY A 338 1.26 -24.89 -6.78
N SER A 339 0.03 -24.91 -7.26
CA SER A 339 -0.48 -23.87 -8.17
C SER A 339 -1.97 -23.64 -7.98
N ALA A 340 -2.41 -22.41 -8.16
CA ALA A 340 -3.81 -22.02 -8.11
C ALA A 340 -4.13 -21.00 -9.21
N LEU A 341 -5.33 -21.11 -9.76
CA LEU A 341 -5.97 -20.08 -10.55
C LEU A 341 -7.12 -19.51 -9.72
N PHE A 342 -7.04 -18.24 -9.41
CA PHE A 342 -8.10 -17.51 -8.74
C PHE A 342 -8.69 -16.48 -9.70
N THR A 343 -9.98 -16.59 -9.95
CA THR A 343 -10.72 -15.66 -10.82
C THR A 343 -11.87 -15.06 -10.05
N ARG A 344 -11.99 -13.71 -10.05
CA ARG A 344 -13.09 -12.96 -9.47
C ARG A 344 -13.60 -11.97 -10.50
N GLY A 345 -14.70 -12.31 -11.18
CA GLY A 345 -15.17 -11.57 -12.34
C GLY A 345 -14.05 -11.44 -13.39
N GLU A 346 -13.67 -10.21 -13.71
CA GLU A 346 -12.61 -9.86 -14.68
C GLU A 346 -11.26 -9.59 -13.99
N THR A 347 -10.98 -10.26 -12.88
CA THR A 347 -9.68 -10.21 -12.21
C THR A 347 -9.18 -11.63 -11.97
N GLN A 348 -8.02 -11.95 -12.50
CA GLN A 348 -7.48 -13.31 -12.48
C GLN A 348 -6.00 -13.32 -12.14
N ALA A 349 -5.59 -14.28 -11.30
CA ALA A 349 -4.21 -14.52 -10.92
C ALA A 349 -3.87 -16.01 -11.02
N ILE A 350 -2.77 -16.32 -11.71
CA ILE A 350 -2.08 -17.61 -11.60
C ILE A 350 -1.05 -17.48 -10.49
N VAL A 351 -1.19 -18.27 -9.44
CA VAL A 351 -0.26 -18.23 -8.30
C VAL A 351 0.45 -19.57 -8.15
N VAL A 352 1.77 -19.51 -8.08
CA VAL A 352 2.64 -20.69 -8.05
C VAL A 352 3.51 -20.66 -6.81
N SER A 353 3.46 -21.75 -6.04
CA SER A 353 4.29 -21.96 -4.86
C SER A 353 5.42 -22.96 -5.15
N THR A 354 6.63 -22.58 -4.76
CA THR A 354 7.83 -23.42 -4.83
C THR A 354 8.39 -23.60 -3.42
N LEU A 355 8.65 -24.83 -3.05
CA LEU A 355 9.29 -25.21 -1.79
C LEU A 355 10.79 -25.41 -2.04
N GLY A 356 11.60 -24.72 -1.25
CA GLY A 356 13.06 -24.82 -1.26
C GLY A 356 13.61 -25.29 0.09
N THR A 357 14.92 -25.36 0.19
CA THR A 357 15.66 -25.70 1.41
C THR A 357 16.16 -24.44 2.10
N GLY A 358 16.78 -24.54 3.27
CA GLY A 358 17.41 -23.39 3.95
C GLY A 358 18.55 -22.71 3.15
N GLN A 359 19.06 -23.36 2.10
CA GLN A 359 20.04 -22.74 1.20
C GLN A 359 19.40 -21.74 0.23
N ASP A 360 18.09 -21.84 0.03
CA ASP A 360 17.31 -20.98 -0.86
C ASP A 360 16.74 -19.75 -0.15
N GLU A 361 17.00 -19.60 1.16
CA GLU A 361 16.58 -18.42 1.93
C GLU A 361 17.17 -17.14 1.35
N GLN A 362 16.37 -16.08 1.32
CA GLN A 362 16.83 -14.77 0.88
C GLN A 362 17.72 -14.16 1.97
N ARG A 363 18.96 -13.85 1.61
CA ARG A 363 19.89 -13.13 2.50
C ARG A 363 19.66 -11.64 2.37
N ILE A 364 19.44 -10.98 3.50
CA ILE A 364 19.20 -9.54 3.59
C ILE A 364 20.34 -8.93 4.40
N ASP A 365 21.10 -8.02 3.75
CA ASP A 365 22.07 -7.15 4.38
C ASP A 365 21.43 -5.76 4.51
N ALA A 366 21.15 -5.33 5.74
CA ALA A 366 20.46 -4.09 6.04
C ALA A 366 21.19 -3.32 7.15
N ILE A 367 20.80 -2.07 7.36
CA ILE A 367 21.32 -1.27 8.49
C ILE A 367 20.94 -1.90 9.83
N ASP A 368 19.82 -2.61 9.88
CA ASP A 368 19.32 -3.33 11.06
C ASP A 368 20.10 -4.62 11.38
N GLY A 369 20.93 -5.09 10.47
CA GLY A 369 21.69 -6.33 10.58
C GLY A 369 21.61 -7.21 9.34
N GLU A 370 22.30 -8.34 9.39
CA GLU A 370 22.20 -9.40 8.38
C GLU A 370 21.24 -10.47 8.92
N TYR A 371 20.28 -10.86 8.10
CA TYR A 371 19.30 -11.90 8.43
C TYR A 371 18.84 -12.62 7.17
N THR A 372 18.13 -13.72 7.33
CA THR A 372 17.52 -14.47 6.24
C THR A 372 16.01 -14.46 6.35
N GLU A 373 15.34 -14.47 5.20
CA GLU A 373 13.90 -14.68 5.10
C GLU A 373 13.62 -15.97 4.35
N ASN A 374 12.76 -16.80 4.92
CA ASN A 374 12.36 -18.09 4.34
C ASN A 374 11.05 -18.01 3.54
N PHE A 375 10.38 -16.85 3.53
CA PHE A 375 9.18 -16.61 2.75
C PHE A 375 9.35 -15.44 1.80
N MET A 376 9.22 -15.70 0.51
CA MET A 376 9.28 -14.71 -0.57
C MET A 376 7.98 -14.73 -1.35
N LEU A 377 7.38 -13.56 -1.60
CA LEU A 377 6.21 -13.40 -2.45
C LEU A 377 6.44 -12.33 -3.50
N HIS A 378 6.41 -12.72 -4.76
CA HIS A 378 6.61 -11.84 -5.90
C HIS A 378 5.29 -11.68 -6.68
N TYR A 379 4.95 -10.45 -6.98
CA TYR A 379 3.76 -10.06 -7.71
C TYR A 379 4.16 -9.43 -9.05
N ASN A 380 3.63 -9.95 -10.14
CA ASN A 380 3.89 -9.49 -11.50
C ASN A 380 2.58 -8.99 -12.12
N PHE A 381 2.63 -7.77 -12.65
CA PHE A 381 1.51 -7.11 -13.31
C PHE A 381 1.89 -6.71 -14.74
N PRO A 382 1.85 -7.65 -15.68
CA PRO A 382 2.20 -7.37 -17.07
C PRO A 382 1.13 -6.54 -17.76
N PRO A 383 1.49 -5.71 -18.76
CA PRO A 383 0.55 -4.81 -19.46
C PRO A 383 -0.63 -5.52 -20.09
N TYR A 384 -0.45 -6.76 -20.56
CA TYR A 384 -1.55 -7.52 -21.16
C TYR A 384 -2.70 -7.81 -20.18
N SER A 385 -2.45 -7.77 -18.86
CA SER A 385 -3.49 -7.98 -17.84
C SER A 385 -4.60 -6.91 -17.88
N VAL A 386 -4.33 -5.78 -18.46
CA VAL A 386 -5.30 -4.69 -18.73
C VAL A 386 -5.51 -4.42 -20.22
N GLY A 387 -5.00 -5.30 -21.09
CA GLY A 387 -5.15 -5.20 -22.55
C GLY A 387 -4.26 -4.12 -23.20
N GLU A 388 -3.16 -3.75 -22.54
CA GLU A 388 -2.25 -2.71 -23.02
C GLU A 388 -0.93 -3.28 -23.55
N VAL A 389 -0.28 -2.51 -24.43
CA VAL A 389 1.11 -2.71 -24.84
C VAL A 389 2.01 -1.88 -23.93
N GLY A 390 3.03 -2.48 -23.33
CA GLY A 390 3.91 -1.78 -22.42
C GLY A 390 5.26 -2.48 -22.23
N ARG A 391 6.14 -1.85 -21.46
CA ARG A 391 7.46 -2.42 -21.15
C ARG A 391 7.33 -3.59 -20.18
N VAL A 392 8.06 -4.66 -20.46
CA VAL A 392 8.22 -5.83 -19.59
C VAL A 392 9.68 -5.93 -19.17
N GLY A 393 9.96 -6.30 -17.94
CA GLY A 393 11.33 -6.64 -17.49
C GLY A 393 11.89 -5.85 -16.32
N SER A 394 11.19 -4.84 -15.78
CA SER A 394 11.57 -4.18 -14.52
C SER A 394 10.39 -4.12 -13.57
N THR A 395 10.58 -4.61 -12.35
CA THR A 395 9.56 -4.54 -11.31
C THR A 395 9.31 -3.10 -10.88
N SER A 396 8.07 -2.64 -10.94
CA SER A 396 7.67 -1.31 -10.50
C SER A 396 7.55 -1.22 -8.98
N ARG A 397 7.61 0.01 -8.43
CA ARG A 397 7.33 0.24 -7.00
C ARG A 397 5.92 -0.24 -6.59
N ARG A 398 4.96 -0.19 -7.51
CA ARG A 398 3.59 -0.68 -7.28
C ARG A 398 3.56 -2.20 -7.12
N GLU A 399 4.27 -2.93 -7.97
CA GLU A 399 4.36 -4.39 -7.89
C GLU A 399 5.02 -4.84 -6.58
N ILE A 400 6.10 -4.18 -6.16
CA ILE A 400 6.73 -4.44 -4.85
C ILE A 400 5.74 -4.22 -3.71
N GLY A 401 4.99 -3.11 -3.73
CA GLY A 401 3.99 -2.81 -2.71
C GLY A 401 2.84 -3.82 -2.65
N HIS A 402 2.33 -4.27 -3.80
CA HIS A 402 1.27 -5.28 -3.87
C HIS A 402 1.76 -6.67 -3.42
N GLY A 403 2.99 -7.03 -3.79
CA GLY A 403 3.63 -8.26 -3.31
C GLY A 403 3.77 -8.26 -1.79
N LYS A 404 4.26 -7.16 -1.20
CA LYS A 404 4.42 -7.06 0.26
C LYS A 404 3.10 -7.05 1.02
N LEU A 405 2.04 -6.45 0.46
CA LEU A 405 0.70 -6.54 1.03
C LEU A 405 0.21 -8.00 1.10
N ALA A 406 0.36 -8.76 0.02
CA ALA A 406 0.00 -10.17 0.00
C ALA A 406 0.89 -11.01 0.92
N TRP A 407 2.19 -10.69 0.99
CA TRP A 407 3.14 -11.31 1.91
C TRP A 407 2.67 -11.13 3.37
N ARG A 408 2.36 -9.90 3.81
CA ARG A 408 1.85 -9.61 5.16
C ARG A 408 0.54 -10.31 5.48
N ALA A 409 -0.32 -10.47 4.48
CA ALA A 409 -1.60 -11.16 4.66
C ALA A 409 -1.42 -12.66 4.97
N ILE A 410 -0.40 -13.29 4.41
CA ILE A 410 -0.17 -14.74 4.50
C ILE A 410 0.84 -15.12 5.58
N HIS A 411 1.88 -14.30 5.77
CA HIS A 411 2.99 -14.58 6.66
C HIS A 411 2.58 -15.02 8.07
N PRO A 412 1.58 -14.40 8.74
CA PRO A 412 1.15 -14.83 10.08
C PRO A 412 0.58 -16.25 10.14
N MET A 413 0.14 -16.79 9.00
CA MET A 413 -0.50 -18.12 8.92
C MET A 413 0.45 -19.24 8.50
N LEU A 414 1.72 -18.90 8.22
CA LEU A 414 2.73 -19.90 7.87
C LEU A 414 3.11 -20.74 9.11
N PRO A 415 3.38 -22.04 8.95
CA PRO A 415 3.88 -22.86 10.03
C PRO A 415 5.28 -22.42 10.45
N SER A 416 5.62 -22.64 11.72
CA SER A 416 7.00 -22.39 12.20
C SER A 416 8.00 -23.30 11.46
N ASN A 417 9.25 -22.82 11.34
CA ASN A 417 10.32 -23.58 10.70
C ASN A 417 10.59 -24.94 11.35
N GLU A 418 10.29 -25.09 12.65
CA GLU A 418 10.39 -26.37 13.37
C GLU A 418 9.36 -27.39 12.86
N LYS A 419 8.14 -26.94 12.53
CA LYS A 419 7.06 -27.80 12.06
C LYS A 419 7.19 -28.11 10.58
N PHE A 420 7.64 -27.15 9.77
CA PHE A 420 7.74 -27.29 8.32
C PHE A 420 8.97 -26.54 7.79
N PRO A 421 10.16 -27.16 7.77
CA PRO A 421 11.46 -26.49 7.55
C PRO A 421 11.76 -26.21 6.07
N TYR A 422 10.83 -25.55 5.38
CA TYR A 422 10.97 -25.17 3.99
C TYR A 422 11.12 -23.68 3.80
N THR A 423 11.85 -23.30 2.77
CA THR A 423 11.80 -21.97 2.19
C THR A 423 10.67 -21.92 1.19
N TYR A 424 9.88 -20.88 1.22
CA TYR A 424 8.73 -20.68 0.33
C TYR A 424 9.00 -19.56 -0.66
N ARG A 425 8.88 -19.83 -1.95
CA ARG A 425 8.81 -18.78 -2.96
C ARG A 425 7.48 -18.86 -3.68
N VAL A 426 6.68 -17.81 -3.53
CA VAL A 426 5.39 -17.69 -4.22
C VAL A 426 5.51 -16.61 -5.29
N VAL A 427 5.00 -16.91 -6.48
CA VAL A 427 4.92 -15.95 -7.59
C VAL A 427 3.48 -15.86 -8.05
N SER A 428 2.97 -14.62 -8.07
CA SER A 428 1.63 -14.30 -8.59
C SER A 428 1.75 -13.59 -9.93
N GLU A 429 1.25 -14.22 -10.98
CA GLU A 429 1.13 -13.65 -12.32
C GLU A 429 -0.30 -13.16 -12.52
N ILE A 430 -0.48 -11.85 -12.64
CA ILE A 430 -1.79 -11.28 -12.92
C ILE A 430 -2.09 -11.40 -14.41
N THR A 431 -3.13 -12.14 -14.74
CA THR A 431 -3.53 -12.41 -16.13
C THR A 431 -4.67 -11.52 -16.61
N GLU A 432 -5.54 -11.09 -15.68
CA GLU A 432 -6.59 -10.10 -15.92
C GLU A 432 -6.74 -9.18 -14.72
N SER A 433 -7.07 -7.91 -14.93
CA SER A 433 -7.26 -6.95 -13.85
C SER A 433 -8.39 -5.96 -14.12
N ASN A 434 -9.41 -6.03 -13.26
CA ASN A 434 -10.47 -5.03 -13.12
C ASN A 434 -10.87 -4.91 -11.65
N GLY A 435 -10.01 -4.26 -10.85
CA GLY A 435 -10.17 -4.09 -9.41
C GLY A 435 -9.44 -5.14 -8.58
N SER A 436 -8.62 -4.67 -7.68
CA SER A 436 -7.85 -5.39 -6.65
C SER A 436 -7.24 -6.74 -7.02
N SER A 437 -6.28 -6.72 -7.93
CA SER A 437 -5.44 -7.89 -8.24
C SER A 437 -4.56 -8.34 -7.06
N SER A 438 -4.22 -7.43 -6.13
CA SER A 438 -3.48 -7.79 -4.91
C SER A 438 -4.30 -8.72 -3.99
N MET A 439 -5.62 -8.51 -3.90
CA MET A 439 -6.49 -9.39 -3.11
C MET A 439 -6.74 -10.73 -3.81
N ALA A 440 -6.75 -10.77 -5.14
CA ALA A 440 -6.70 -12.03 -5.90
C ALA A 440 -5.40 -12.79 -5.63
N THR A 441 -4.27 -12.08 -5.52
CA THR A 441 -2.98 -12.66 -5.13
C THR A 441 -3.02 -13.27 -3.72
N VAL A 442 -3.63 -12.61 -2.74
CA VAL A 442 -3.81 -13.16 -1.38
C VAL A 442 -4.56 -14.48 -1.43
N CYS A 443 -5.72 -14.52 -2.09
CA CYS A 443 -6.53 -15.73 -2.21
C CYS A 443 -5.78 -16.85 -2.94
N GLY A 444 -5.19 -16.55 -4.09
CA GLY A 444 -4.41 -17.51 -4.88
C GLY A 444 -3.17 -18.02 -4.13
N THR A 445 -2.50 -17.18 -3.34
CA THR A 445 -1.35 -17.58 -2.52
C THR A 445 -1.76 -18.58 -1.45
N SER A 446 -2.84 -18.28 -0.71
CA SER A 446 -3.39 -19.21 0.28
C SER A 446 -3.68 -20.57 -0.34
N MET A 447 -4.35 -20.60 -1.50
CA MET A 447 -4.70 -21.84 -2.21
C MET A 447 -3.47 -22.57 -2.76
N SER A 448 -2.50 -21.86 -3.36
CA SER A 448 -1.32 -22.49 -3.95
C SER A 448 -0.38 -23.09 -2.91
N LEU A 449 -0.27 -22.46 -1.72
CA LEU A 449 0.47 -23.02 -0.59
C LEU A 449 -0.22 -24.27 -0.03
N MET A 450 -1.56 -24.27 0.10
CA MET A 450 -2.31 -25.46 0.50
C MET A 450 -2.20 -26.58 -0.54
N ASP A 451 -2.18 -26.24 -1.83
CA ASP A 451 -1.96 -27.19 -2.93
C ASP A 451 -0.54 -27.78 -2.89
N ALA A 452 0.44 -27.02 -2.46
CA ALA A 452 1.82 -27.49 -2.23
C ALA A 452 1.97 -28.38 -0.99
N GLY A 453 0.93 -28.53 -0.17
CA GLY A 453 0.97 -29.30 1.07
C GLY A 453 1.54 -28.52 2.27
N VAL A 454 1.65 -27.20 2.17
CA VAL A 454 2.06 -26.34 3.30
C VAL A 454 0.94 -26.31 4.33
N PRO A 455 1.20 -26.70 5.59
CA PRO A 455 0.19 -26.73 6.63
C PRO A 455 -0.08 -25.34 7.21
N LEU A 456 -0.72 -24.47 6.40
CA LEU A 456 -1.19 -23.17 6.88
C LEU A 456 -2.08 -23.35 8.10
N GLU A 457 -1.99 -22.46 9.06
CA GLU A 457 -2.86 -22.51 10.24
C GLU A 457 -4.34 -22.39 9.85
N ARG A 458 -4.65 -21.51 8.93
CA ARG A 458 -5.97 -21.29 8.33
C ARG A 458 -5.86 -20.70 6.93
N PRO A 459 -6.83 -20.92 6.04
CA PRO A 459 -6.91 -20.24 4.75
C PRO A 459 -7.10 -18.72 4.95
N VAL A 460 -6.52 -17.95 4.06
CA VAL A 460 -6.62 -16.48 4.04
C VAL A 460 -7.31 -16.02 2.78
N ALA A 461 -8.30 -15.16 2.92
CA ALA A 461 -8.93 -14.45 1.81
C ALA A 461 -8.74 -12.93 1.94
N GLY A 462 -8.78 -12.24 0.82
CA GLY A 462 -8.67 -10.80 0.76
C GLY A 462 -9.80 -10.17 -0.06
N ILE A 463 -10.26 -9.01 0.38
CA ILE A 463 -11.30 -8.21 -0.27
C ILE A 463 -10.87 -6.74 -0.34
N ALA A 464 -11.25 -6.06 -1.43
CA ALA A 464 -11.10 -4.61 -1.56
C ALA A 464 -12.45 -3.93 -1.43
N MET A 465 -12.50 -2.98 -0.50
CA MET A 465 -13.66 -2.14 -0.22
C MET A 465 -13.42 -0.75 -0.78
N GLY A 466 -14.49 -0.07 -1.16
CA GLY A 466 -14.47 1.33 -1.56
C GLY A 466 -15.44 2.16 -0.74
N LEU A 467 -15.28 3.47 -0.84
CA LEU A 467 -16.18 4.45 -0.25
C LEU A 467 -16.47 5.53 -1.28
N ILE A 468 -17.72 5.91 -1.37
CA ILE A 468 -18.14 7.15 -2.01
C ILE A 468 -18.88 7.98 -0.96
N LYS A 469 -18.39 9.21 -0.76
CA LYS A 469 -18.94 10.15 0.22
C LYS A 469 -19.25 11.48 -0.46
N GLU A 470 -20.49 11.92 -0.35
CA GLU A 470 -20.95 13.23 -0.80
C GLU A 470 -21.67 13.91 0.39
N ASP A 471 -21.07 14.98 0.86
CA ASP A 471 -21.53 15.70 2.06
C ASP A 471 -21.74 14.75 3.26
N ASP A 472 -22.97 14.62 3.73
CA ASP A 472 -23.34 13.74 4.86
C ASP A 472 -23.73 12.32 4.44
N LYS A 473 -23.83 12.05 3.13
CA LYS A 473 -24.17 10.73 2.59
C LYS A 473 -22.93 9.96 2.21
N TYR A 474 -22.93 8.67 2.47
CA TYR A 474 -21.86 7.78 2.02
C TYR A 474 -22.40 6.39 1.68
N VAL A 475 -21.64 5.70 0.86
CA VAL A 475 -21.90 4.32 0.47
C VAL A 475 -20.59 3.55 0.50
N ILE A 476 -20.60 2.39 1.18
CA ILE A 476 -19.47 1.46 1.24
C ILE A 476 -19.70 0.36 0.20
N LEU A 477 -18.67 0.05 -0.58
CA LEU A 477 -18.71 -0.91 -1.67
C LEU A 477 -17.82 -2.11 -1.37
N SER A 478 -18.36 -3.32 -1.51
CA SER A 478 -17.59 -4.57 -1.47
C SER A 478 -17.06 -4.93 -2.86
N ASP A 479 -15.84 -5.44 -2.94
CA ASP A 479 -15.21 -5.91 -4.18
C ASP A 479 -15.31 -4.89 -5.31
N ILE A 480 -14.59 -3.76 -5.13
CA ILE A 480 -14.61 -2.64 -6.09
C ILE A 480 -13.97 -3.00 -7.42
N LEU A 481 -14.53 -2.42 -8.48
CA LEU A 481 -13.96 -2.40 -9.82
C LEU A 481 -12.84 -1.36 -9.94
N GLY A 482 -12.04 -1.45 -11.00
CA GLY A 482 -11.02 -0.44 -11.31
C GLY A 482 -11.57 0.97 -11.46
N ASP A 483 -12.71 1.11 -12.14
CA ASP A 483 -13.40 2.40 -12.30
C ASP A 483 -13.88 2.95 -10.95
N GLU A 484 -14.40 2.09 -10.07
CA GLU A 484 -14.87 2.49 -8.72
C GLU A 484 -13.70 2.87 -7.79
N ASP A 485 -12.55 2.20 -7.90
CA ASP A 485 -11.33 2.64 -7.21
C ASP A 485 -10.92 4.04 -7.69
N HIS A 486 -10.96 4.29 -9.00
CA HIS A 486 -10.54 5.57 -9.58
C HIS A 486 -11.46 6.74 -9.19
N LEU A 487 -12.77 6.49 -9.12
CA LEU A 487 -13.79 7.48 -8.81
C LEU A 487 -14.10 7.59 -7.30
N GLY A 488 -13.68 6.60 -6.52
CA GLY A 488 -13.97 6.51 -5.09
C GLY A 488 -13.05 7.36 -4.21
N ASP A 489 -13.44 7.48 -2.95
CA ASP A 489 -12.77 8.28 -1.92
C ASP A 489 -11.88 7.44 -1.00
N MET A 490 -11.98 6.12 -1.07
CA MET A 490 -11.20 5.17 -0.27
C MET A 490 -10.92 3.90 -1.09
N ASP A 491 -9.69 3.43 -1.01
CA ASP A 491 -9.26 2.07 -1.36
C ASP A 491 -8.88 1.35 -0.06
N PHE A 492 -9.67 0.37 0.34
CA PHE A 492 -9.54 -0.30 1.61
C PHE A 492 -9.46 -1.81 1.41
N LYS A 493 -8.29 -2.38 1.62
CA LYS A 493 -8.01 -3.80 1.46
C LYS A 493 -7.92 -4.48 2.80
N VAL A 494 -8.72 -5.53 2.99
CA VAL A 494 -8.78 -6.32 4.21
C VAL A 494 -8.51 -7.79 3.86
N ALA A 495 -7.49 -8.35 4.47
CA ALA A 495 -7.20 -9.78 4.36
C ALA A 495 -7.26 -10.44 5.75
N GLY A 496 -7.65 -11.72 5.77
CA GLY A 496 -7.73 -12.48 7.01
C GLY A 496 -8.35 -13.85 6.83
N THR A 497 -8.46 -14.54 7.95
CA THR A 497 -9.02 -15.88 8.09
C THR A 497 -10.47 -15.82 8.55
N SER A 498 -11.04 -16.95 8.94
CA SER A 498 -12.33 -17.03 9.66
C SER A 498 -12.26 -16.41 11.05
N GLU A 499 -11.08 -16.37 11.68
CA GLU A 499 -10.91 -15.95 13.08
C GLU A 499 -10.60 -14.45 13.22
N GLY A 500 -9.86 -13.87 12.27
CA GLY A 500 -9.47 -12.46 12.36
C GLY A 500 -8.75 -11.92 11.14
N ILE A 501 -8.33 -10.67 11.26
CA ILE A 501 -7.61 -9.92 10.23
C ILE A 501 -6.12 -10.25 10.30
N THR A 502 -5.50 -10.49 9.14
CA THR A 502 -4.05 -10.70 9.03
C THR A 502 -3.34 -9.53 8.36
N SER A 503 -4.04 -8.74 7.55
CA SER A 503 -3.50 -7.51 6.97
C SER A 503 -4.60 -6.53 6.61
N LEU A 504 -4.27 -5.25 6.75
CA LEU A 504 -5.15 -4.14 6.43
C LEU A 504 -4.33 -3.05 5.76
N GLN A 505 -4.79 -2.60 4.59
CA GLN A 505 -4.22 -1.47 3.87
C GLN A 505 -5.32 -0.51 3.46
N MET A 506 -5.17 0.78 3.78
CA MET A 506 -6.16 1.80 3.46
C MET A 506 -5.47 3.04 2.89
N ASP A 507 -6.06 3.57 1.83
CA ASP A 507 -5.73 4.85 1.23
C ASP A 507 -7.00 5.70 1.14
N ILE A 508 -6.98 6.87 1.74
CA ILE A 508 -8.06 7.85 1.71
C ILE A 508 -7.68 8.97 0.76
N LYS A 509 -8.61 9.31 -0.15
CA LYS A 509 -8.43 10.33 -1.18
C LYS A 509 -9.18 11.64 -0.85
N ILE A 510 -9.87 11.68 0.28
CA ILE A 510 -10.55 12.83 0.87
C ILE A 510 -9.91 13.22 2.20
N THR A 511 -10.36 14.30 2.81
CA THR A 511 -9.72 14.86 4.02
C THR A 511 -9.75 13.93 5.23
N SER A 512 -10.81 13.11 5.38
CA SER A 512 -10.91 12.12 6.45
C SER A 512 -12.12 11.20 6.31
N ILE A 513 -12.09 10.10 7.05
CA ILE A 513 -13.26 9.25 7.35
C ILE A 513 -13.42 9.14 8.87
N THR A 514 -14.66 8.94 9.32
CA THR A 514 -14.95 8.78 10.75
C THR A 514 -14.74 7.34 11.20
N PRO A 515 -14.51 7.11 12.52
CA PRO A 515 -14.44 5.75 13.07
C PRO A 515 -15.69 4.91 12.79
N GLU A 516 -16.88 5.53 12.71
CA GLU A 516 -18.15 4.88 12.40
C GLU A 516 -18.13 4.31 10.97
N ILE A 517 -17.71 5.10 9.99
CA ILE A 517 -17.56 4.65 8.59
C ILE A 517 -16.56 3.49 8.52
N MET A 518 -15.44 3.58 9.22
CA MET A 518 -14.45 2.52 9.26
C MET A 518 -14.98 1.25 9.90
N LYS A 519 -15.73 1.36 10.98
CA LYS A 519 -16.40 0.24 11.65
C LYS A 519 -17.36 -0.49 10.71
N GLU A 520 -18.16 0.26 9.97
CA GLU A 520 -19.11 -0.30 9.00
C GLU A 520 -18.37 -0.97 7.83
N ALA A 521 -17.30 -0.33 7.32
CA ALA A 521 -16.48 -0.89 6.25
C ALA A 521 -15.79 -2.20 6.67
N LEU A 522 -15.27 -2.29 7.90
CA LEU A 522 -14.69 -3.51 8.44
C LEU A 522 -15.72 -4.63 8.61
N ALA A 523 -16.94 -4.31 9.08
CA ALA A 523 -18.02 -5.28 9.21
C ALA A 523 -18.44 -5.83 7.84
N GLN A 524 -18.62 -4.95 6.84
CA GLN A 524 -18.98 -5.36 5.49
C GLN A 524 -17.83 -6.14 4.81
N ALA A 525 -16.58 -5.78 5.08
CA ALA A 525 -15.40 -6.52 4.60
C ALA A 525 -15.35 -7.93 5.20
N LYS A 526 -15.76 -8.11 6.45
CA LYS A 526 -15.85 -9.43 7.10
C LYS A 526 -16.84 -10.34 6.37
N ASP A 527 -18.02 -9.85 6.05
CA ASP A 527 -19.03 -10.61 5.33
C ASP A 527 -18.50 -11.04 3.95
N GLY A 528 -17.88 -10.11 3.21
CA GLY A 528 -17.27 -10.40 1.92
C GLY A 528 -16.10 -11.40 2.03
N ARG A 529 -15.26 -11.28 3.05
CA ARG A 529 -14.15 -12.21 3.30
C ARG A 529 -14.66 -13.63 3.58
N PHE A 530 -15.70 -13.79 4.39
CA PHE A 530 -16.30 -15.10 4.63
C PHE A 530 -16.92 -15.71 3.38
N HIS A 531 -17.57 -14.91 2.55
CA HIS A 531 -18.07 -15.37 1.26
C HIS A 531 -16.91 -15.90 0.39
N ILE A 532 -15.82 -15.15 0.26
CA ILE A 532 -14.65 -15.52 -0.55
C ILE A 532 -14.00 -16.81 0.00
N LEU A 533 -13.82 -16.92 1.32
CA LEU A 533 -13.32 -18.15 1.95
C LEU A 533 -14.20 -19.36 1.62
N GLY A 534 -15.53 -19.19 1.63
CA GLY A 534 -16.47 -20.24 1.24
C GLY A 534 -16.34 -20.67 -0.22
N GLU A 535 -16.09 -19.72 -1.14
CA GLU A 535 -15.85 -20.05 -2.56
C GLU A 535 -14.49 -20.75 -2.75
N MET A 536 -13.43 -20.32 -2.08
CA MET A 536 -12.12 -20.95 -2.10
C MET A 536 -12.18 -22.40 -1.58
N ALA A 537 -12.95 -22.63 -0.51
CA ALA A 537 -13.09 -23.96 0.11
C ALA A 537 -13.73 -25.00 -0.83
N LYS A 538 -14.49 -24.59 -1.85
CA LYS A 538 -15.02 -25.51 -2.86
C LYS A 538 -13.92 -26.13 -3.73
N ALA A 539 -12.79 -25.44 -3.92
CA ALA A 539 -11.65 -25.93 -4.65
C ALA A 539 -10.62 -26.62 -3.75
N ILE A 540 -10.32 -26.02 -2.59
CA ILE A 540 -9.42 -26.59 -1.58
C ILE A 540 -9.79 -26.05 -0.20
N ASP A 541 -10.20 -26.95 0.70
CA ASP A 541 -10.62 -26.62 2.08
C ASP A 541 -9.52 -26.87 3.11
N LYS A 542 -8.55 -27.73 2.79
CA LYS A 542 -7.43 -28.10 3.65
C LYS A 542 -6.15 -28.28 2.84
N PRO A 543 -4.97 -28.07 3.44
CA PRO A 543 -3.71 -28.40 2.80
C PRO A 543 -3.65 -29.85 2.36
N LYS A 544 -3.04 -30.12 1.21
CA LYS A 544 -2.76 -31.49 0.76
C LYS A 544 -1.92 -32.23 1.81
N LYS A 545 -2.17 -33.52 1.97
CA LYS A 545 -1.49 -34.37 2.97
C LYS A 545 -0.01 -34.62 2.66
N SER A 546 0.36 -34.50 1.40
CA SER A 546 1.73 -34.73 0.93
C SER A 546 2.19 -33.55 0.08
N ILE A 547 3.47 -33.23 0.17
CA ILE A 547 4.11 -32.29 -0.73
C ILE A 547 4.20 -32.87 -2.14
N SER A 548 4.41 -32.00 -3.14
CA SER A 548 4.65 -32.41 -4.54
C SER A 548 5.84 -33.37 -4.64
N GLN A 549 5.73 -34.38 -5.51
CA GLN A 549 6.84 -35.29 -5.83
C GLN A 549 8.05 -34.57 -6.43
N TYR A 550 7.88 -33.34 -6.90
CA TYR A 550 8.94 -32.49 -7.46
C TYR A 550 9.60 -31.60 -6.42
N ALA A 551 9.03 -31.50 -5.22
CA ALA A 551 9.60 -30.72 -4.13
C ALA A 551 10.74 -31.48 -3.44
N PRO A 552 11.77 -30.79 -2.90
CA PRO A 552 12.79 -31.43 -2.09
C PRO A 552 12.16 -32.10 -0.86
N THR A 553 12.56 -33.33 -0.55
CA THR A 553 12.08 -34.03 0.65
C THR A 553 13.00 -33.71 1.81
N ILE A 554 12.46 -33.10 2.86
CA ILE A 554 13.16 -32.84 4.12
C ILE A 554 12.61 -33.76 5.19
N THR A 555 13.47 -34.53 5.82
CA THR A 555 13.12 -35.43 6.92
C THR A 555 13.76 -34.93 8.23
N ASN A 556 12.93 -34.61 9.20
CA ASN A 556 13.39 -34.25 10.54
C ASN A 556 13.58 -35.50 11.39
N LEU A 557 14.80 -35.71 11.86
CA LEU A 557 15.13 -36.79 12.79
C LEU A 557 15.50 -36.19 14.14
N GLN A 558 14.73 -36.54 15.18
CA GLN A 558 15.12 -36.24 16.55
C GLN A 558 16.10 -37.29 17.04
N ILE A 559 17.32 -36.87 17.32
CA ILE A 559 18.39 -37.72 17.83
C ILE A 559 18.90 -37.24 19.19
N ASN A 560 19.41 -38.16 19.99
CA ASN A 560 20.12 -37.79 21.21
C ASN A 560 21.39 -37.03 20.83
N LYS A 561 21.71 -35.95 21.57
CA LYS A 561 22.89 -35.11 21.32
C LYS A 561 24.20 -35.91 21.27
N ASP A 562 24.30 -36.97 22.07
CA ASP A 562 25.48 -37.86 22.12
C ASP A 562 25.66 -38.67 20.81
N LYS A 563 24.57 -38.81 20.02
CA LYS A 563 24.56 -39.54 18.75
C LYS A 563 24.83 -38.68 17.51
N ILE A 564 24.96 -37.38 17.67
CA ILE A 564 25.16 -36.44 16.55
C ILE A 564 26.39 -36.84 15.72
N ARG A 565 27.51 -37.19 16.37
CA ARG A 565 28.74 -37.65 15.68
C ARG A 565 28.55 -38.91 14.87
N GLU A 566 27.74 -39.86 15.38
CA GLU A 566 27.47 -41.13 14.70
C GLU A 566 26.57 -40.91 13.48
N VAL A 567 25.56 -40.03 13.60
CA VAL A 567 24.63 -39.71 12.50
C VAL A 567 25.31 -38.92 11.39
N ILE A 568 26.16 -37.95 11.73
CA ILE A 568 26.90 -37.18 10.73
C ILE A 568 28.00 -38.05 10.07
N GLY A 569 28.65 -38.89 10.85
CA GLY A 569 29.80 -39.67 10.43
C GLY A 569 31.08 -38.84 10.27
N LYS A 570 32.20 -39.50 10.05
CA LYS A 570 33.50 -38.84 9.85
C LYS A 570 33.50 -38.07 8.52
N GLY A 571 33.57 -36.74 8.60
CA GLY A 571 33.55 -35.90 7.39
C GLY A 571 32.20 -35.85 6.67
N GLY A 572 31.10 -36.17 7.35
CA GLY A 572 29.76 -36.19 6.73
C GLY A 572 29.44 -37.43 5.90
N ALA A 573 30.23 -38.53 6.04
CA ALA A 573 30.10 -39.70 5.21
C ALA A 573 28.83 -40.54 5.47
N VAL A 574 28.13 -40.33 6.59
CA VAL A 574 26.89 -41.05 6.93
C VAL A 574 25.67 -40.23 6.55
N ILE A 575 25.74 -38.92 6.67
CA ILE A 575 24.66 -38.02 6.32
C ILE A 575 24.74 -37.65 4.83
#